data_8dc9761b713d3f9f46dca2590051aa69
#
_entry.id   8dc9761b713d3f9f46dca2590051aa69
#
_cell.length_a   1.000
_cell.length_b   1.000
_cell.length_c   1.000
_cell.angle_alpha   90.00
_cell.angle_beta   90.00
_cell.angle_gamma   90.00
#
_symmetry.space_group_name_H-M   'P 1'
#
loop_
_entity.id
_entity.type
_entity.pdbx_description
1 polymer ?
#
loop_
_entity_poly.entity_id
_entity_poly.type
_entity_poly.pdbx_seq_one_letter_code
_entity_poly.pdbx_strand_id
1 'polypeptide(L)'
;GWAQAMTTWNPRTGVVTGCDSRKSLPPPDATNNLYRMYKGRPGGWGPPGVGDAPLICGTALSGLVDKWAVTRDPAVKEEAAKVAKGVLNLAVLHGYKGFVCRGFCSDDRTTVSLSSRDQYTHWVHGLWRYVTADGLADPQIVAEYRVRVSEVAAFMEARVTAAHGWNFGLADSPEKDYRGICTMWGPEIWPHEAARLPMIYCAAFLATGDAHWRDLYETFIDEALDRTLKIKEMSPQKIAGRMPCYSLFQANTSFEPILAYERNPARVAKIEAAMAAFADHGRRRAKGASPAKPPYGMCWDGELALTQLMAPEIPDRAELAAFVAETVRRQDLARSGVCRAAHVMAAYWRLRRR
;
A
#
# COMPACT_ATOMS: atom_id res chain seq x y z
N GLY A 1 13.53 -14.64 7.99
CA GLY A 1 12.39 -13.84 7.49
C GLY A 1 12.82 -12.90 6.36
N TRP A 2 13.55 -11.85 6.67
CA TRP A 2 14.03 -10.88 5.67
C TRP A 2 15.01 -11.49 4.66
N ALA A 3 15.91 -12.38 5.09
CA ALA A 3 16.82 -13.09 4.17
C ALA A 3 16.07 -13.80 3.04
N GLN A 4 14.86 -14.24 3.28
CA GLN A 4 14.03 -14.93 2.30
C GLN A 4 13.23 -13.98 1.41
N ALA A 5 12.80 -12.82 1.95
CA ALA A 5 12.27 -11.73 1.16
C ALA A 5 13.35 -11.17 0.21
N MET A 6 14.63 -11.19 0.63
CA MET A 6 15.76 -10.77 -0.19
C MET A 6 16.08 -11.73 -1.34
N THR A 7 15.62 -12.99 -1.34
CA THR A 7 15.77 -13.89 -2.50
C THR A 7 14.94 -13.49 -3.70
N THR A 8 13.92 -12.65 -3.47
CA THR A 8 13.07 -12.06 -4.52
C THR A 8 13.40 -10.59 -4.78
N TRP A 9 14.42 -10.06 -4.13
CA TRP A 9 14.91 -8.72 -4.38
C TRP A 9 15.70 -8.67 -5.69
N ASN A 10 15.32 -7.75 -6.56
CA ASN A 10 16.05 -7.50 -7.78
C ASN A 10 17.13 -6.43 -7.52
N PRO A 11 18.43 -6.78 -7.56
CA PRO A 11 19.51 -5.83 -7.22
C PRO A 11 19.64 -4.66 -8.22
N ARG A 12 19.10 -4.81 -9.44
CA ARG A 12 19.15 -3.75 -10.47
C ARG A 12 18.08 -2.71 -10.28
N THR A 13 16.88 -3.12 -9.89
CA THR A 13 15.75 -2.19 -9.67
C THR A 13 15.56 -1.82 -8.21
N GLY A 14 16.11 -2.60 -7.28
CA GLY A 14 15.84 -2.47 -5.84
C GLY A 14 14.46 -2.98 -5.42
N VAL A 15 13.67 -3.53 -6.35
CA VAL A 15 12.29 -3.95 -6.11
C VAL A 15 12.25 -5.34 -5.49
N VAL A 16 11.45 -5.49 -4.44
CA VAL A 16 11.06 -6.79 -3.88
C VAL A 16 9.81 -7.26 -4.61
N THR A 17 9.84 -8.42 -5.23
CA THR A 17 8.72 -9.00 -5.96
C THR A 17 8.10 -10.16 -5.22
N GLY A 18 6.82 -10.47 -5.50
CA GLY A 18 6.12 -11.61 -4.90
C GLY A 18 6.63 -12.98 -5.37
N CYS A 19 7.56 -13.00 -6.32
CA CYS A 19 8.13 -14.18 -6.94
C CYS A 19 9.54 -13.90 -7.44
N ASP A 20 10.24 -14.94 -7.86
CA ASP A 20 11.57 -14.84 -8.46
C ASP A 20 11.54 -13.92 -9.70
N SER A 21 12.27 -12.80 -9.64
CA SER A 21 12.35 -11.82 -10.72
C SER A 21 12.88 -12.40 -12.04
N ARG A 22 13.61 -13.50 -11.99
CA ARG A 22 14.09 -14.25 -13.17
C ARG A 22 12.94 -14.88 -13.99
N LYS A 23 11.77 -15.02 -13.37
CA LYS A 23 10.54 -15.51 -14.00
C LYS A 23 9.65 -14.37 -14.52
N SER A 24 10.14 -13.15 -14.53
CA SER A 24 9.43 -12.01 -15.09
C SER A 24 9.16 -12.20 -16.57
N LEU A 25 8.08 -11.58 -17.04
CA LEU A 25 7.76 -11.59 -18.49
C LEU A 25 8.89 -10.99 -19.30
N PRO A 26 9.18 -11.57 -20.49
CA PRO A 26 9.98 -10.86 -21.48
C PRO A 26 9.22 -9.61 -21.94
N PRO A 27 9.92 -8.50 -22.24
CA PRO A 27 9.28 -7.32 -22.81
C PRO A 27 8.71 -7.64 -24.21
N PRO A 28 7.55 -7.06 -24.57
CA PRO A 28 6.94 -7.30 -25.87
C PRO A 28 7.71 -6.63 -27.02
N ASP A 29 8.40 -5.52 -26.72
CA ASP A 29 9.16 -4.70 -27.65
C ASP A 29 10.24 -3.96 -26.86
N ALA A 30 11.47 -4.03 -27.32
CA ALA A 30 12.63 -3.37 -26.69
C ALA A 30 12.55 -1.83 -26.73
N THR A 31 11.73 -1.25 -27.59
CA THR A 31 11.57 0.20 -27.75
C THR A 31 10.42 0.78 -26.94
N ASN A 32 9.53 -0.06 -26.46
CA ASN A 32 8.33 0.35 -25.71
C ASN A 32 8.41 -0.09 -24.25
N ASN A 33 8.35 0.87 -23.32
CA ASN A 33 8.38 0.60 -21.89
C ASN A 33 7.02 0.11 -21.33
N LEU A 34 6.01 -0.05 -22.17
CA LEU A 34 4.69 -0.51 -21.79
C LEU A 34 4.29 -1.81 -22.43
N TYR A 35 3.83 -2.71 -21.60
CA TYR A 35 3.10 -3.90 -22.01
C TYR A 35 1.59 -3.63 -21.83
N ARG A 36 0.85 -3.52 -22.94
CA ARG A 36 -0.60 -3.34 -22.83
C ARG A 36 -1.28 -4.63 -22.39
N MET A 37 -2.00 -4.57 -21.27
CA MET A 37 -2.87 -5.64 -20.83
C MET A 37 -4.25 -5.47 -21.44
N TYR A 38 -4.65 -6.43 -22.27
CA TYR A 38 -5.97 -6.46 -22.88
C TYR A 38 -6.96 -7.30 -22.07
N LYS A 39 -8.25 -6.92 -22.13
CA LYS A 39 -9.37 -7.69 -21.57
C LYS A 39 -9.30 -9.14 -22.06
N GLY A 40 -9.38 -10.09 -21.12
CA GLY A 40 -9.43 -11.52 -21.43
C GLY A 40 -8.08 -12.23 -21.58
N ARG A 41 -6.93 -11.58 -21.33
CA ARG A 41 -5.66 -12.31 -21.28
C ARG A 41 -5.57 -13.23 -20.06
N PRO A 42 -5.05 -14.47 -20.25
CA PRO A 42 -4.78 -15.37 -19.14
C PRO A 42 -3.86 -14.74 -18.11
N GLY A 43 -4.18 -14.89 -16.83
CA GLY A 43 -3.32 -14.39 -15.75
C GLY A 43 -3.72 -13.06 -15.11
N GLY A 44 -4.86 -12.49 -15.43
CA GLY A 44 -5.60 -11.32 -14.90
C GLY A 44 -4.94 -10.35 -13.92
N TRP A 45 -3.92 -10.74 -13.20
CA TRP A 45 -3.15 -9.94 -12.23
C TRP A 45 -1.74 -9.58 -12.72
N GLY A 46 -1.44 -9.89 -13.94
CA GLY A 46 -0.10 -9.82 -14.47
C GLY A 46 0.71 -11.06 -14.10
N PRO A 47 1.69 -11.41 -14.93
CA PRO A 47 2.58 -12.51 -14.68
C PRO A 47 3.50 -12.24 -13.50
N PRO A 48 4.17 -13.29 -13.01
CA PRO A 48 5.21 -13.17 -12.01
C PRO A 48 6.18 -12.03 -12.35
N GLY A 49 6.45 -11.15 -11.37
CA GLY A 49 7.36 -10.00 -11.52
C GLY A 49 6.71 -8.67 -11.90
N VAL A 50 5.48 -8.66 -12.43
CA VAL A 50 4.75 -7.42 -12.78
C VAL A 50 3.45 -7.23 -12.02
N GLY A 51 3.26 -7.93 -10.89
CA GLY A 51 2.08 -7.83 -10.04
C GLY A 51 2.41 -7.44 -8.59
N ASP A 52 1.70 -6.47 -8.05
CA ASP A 52 1.65 -6.09 -6.63
C ASP A 52 2.99 -5.71 -5.95
N ALA A 53 4.03 -5.35 -6.71
CA ALA A 53 5.32 -4.96 -6.15
C ALA A 53 5.22 -3.73 -5.20
N PRO A 54 4.50 -2.64 -5.50
CA PRO A 54 4.33 -1.53 -4.56
C PRO A 54 3.70 -1.95 -3.24
N LEU A 55 2.71 -2.84 -3.26
CA LEU A 55 2.06 -3.36 -2.06
C LEU A 55 3.07 -4.11 -1.17
N ILE A 56 3.87 -4.98 -1.77
CA ILE A 56 4.87 -5.79 -1.05
C ILE A 56 6.00 -4.92 -0.55
N CYS A 57 6.61 -4.11 -1.42
CA CYS A 57 7.74 -3.25 -1.08
C CYS A 57 7.34 -2.17 -0.06
N GLY A 58 6.19 -1.52 -0.24
CA GLY A 58 5.71 -0.48 0.68
C GLY A 58 5.42 -1.03 2.07
N THR A 59 4.83 -2.23 2.16
CA THR A 59 4.63 -2.92 3.44
C THR A 59 5.96 -3.34 4.07
N ALA A 60 6.89 -3.88 3.29
CA ALA A 60 8.21 -4.25 3.76
C ALA A 60 8.98 -3.03 4.29
N LEU A 61 8.96 -1.92 3.56
CA LEU A 61 9.57 -0.66 3.97
C LEU A 61 8.97 -0.15 5.28
N SER A 62 7.64 -0.20 5.41
CA SER A 62 6.92 0.16 6.64
C SER A 62 7.39 -0.69 7.84
N GLY A 63 7.60 -1.99 7.63
CA GLY A 63 8.15 -2.89 8.64
C GLY A 63 9.60 -2.59 9.02
N LEU A 64 10.44 -2.17 8.04
CA LEU A 64 11.82 -1.73 8.29
C LEU A 64 11.87 -0.43 9.10
N VAL A 65 10.95 0.50 8.85
CA VAL A 65 10.80 1.72 9.67
C VAL A 65 10.50 1.37 11.13
N ASP A 66 9.58 0.44 11.37
CA ASP A 66 9.28 0.00 12.75
C ASP A 66 10.46 -0.76 13.38
N LYS A 67 11.17 -1.59 12.60
CA LYS A 67 12.39 -2.28 13.06
C LYS A 67 13.48 -1.28 13.44
N TRP A 68 13.72 -0.26 12.62
CA TRP A 68 14.66 0.82 12.94
C TRP A 68 14.29 1.55 14.22
N ALA A 69 13.03 1.91 14.40
CA ALA A 69 12.56 2.59 15.60
C ALA A 69 12.85 1.80 16.89
N VAL A 70 12.85 0.46 16.80
CA VAL A 70 13.10 -0.44 17.93
C VAL A 70 14.59 -0.71 18.12
N THR A 71 15.34 -0.93 17.04
CA THR A 71 16.71 -1.49 17.12
C THR A 71 17.81 -0.46 16.94
N ARG A 72 17.55 0.60 16.19
CA ARG A 72 18.56 1.58 15.74
C ARG A 72 19.78 0.94 15.07
N ASP A 73 19.63 -0.28 14.53
CA ASP A 73 20.69 -1.02 13.88
C ASP A 73 21.07 -0.40 12.52
N PRO A 74 22.34 0.01 12.30
CA PRO A 74 22.78 0.59 11.03
C PRO A 74 22.50 -0.31 9.82
N ALA A 75 22.56 -1.63 9.96
CA ALA A 75 22.23 -2.55 8.89
C ALA A 75 20.75 -2.43 8.43
N VAL A 76 19.85 -2.11 9.37
CA VAL A 76 18.43 -1.84 9.03
C VAL A 76 18.29 -0.54 8.24
N LYS A 77 19.11 0.46 8.54
CA LYS A 77 19.14 1.74 7.80
C LYS A 77 19.52 1.51 6.33
N GLU A 78 20.58 0.75 6.10
CA GLU A 78 21.03 0.42 4.74
C GLU A 78 19.98 -0.42 3.98
N GLU A 79 19.37 -1.41 4.64
CA GLU A 79 18.32 -2.22 4.06
C GLU A 79 17.09 -1.40 3.70
N ALA A 80 16.67 -0.49 4.59
CA ALA A 80 15.55 0.41 4.36
C ALA A 80 15.80 1.36 3.18
N ALA A 81 17.02 1.90 3.05
CA ALA A 81 17.39 2.76 1.92
C ALA A 81 17.32 2.00 0.58
N LYS A 82 17.81 0.76 0.53
CA LYS A 82 17.72 -0.09 -0.67
C LYS A 82 16.26 -0.36 -1.06
N VAL A 83 15.41 -0.71 -0.10
CA VAL A 83 13.97 -0.94 -0.36
C VAL A 83 13.25 0.35 -0.74
N ALA A 84 13.54 1.48 -0.08
CA ALA A 84 12.96 2.77 -0.42
C ALA A 84 13.29 3.20 -1.85
N LYS A 85 14.55 3.00 -2.29
CA LYS A 85 14.94 3.23 -3.69
C LYS A 85 14.17 2.34 -4.64
N GLY A 86 13.97 1.07 -4.30
CA GLY A 86 13.13 0.16 -5.10
C GLY A 86 11.68 0.62 -5.21
N VAL A 87 11.09 1.10 -4.11
CA VAL A 87 9.73 1.67 -4.13
C VAL A 87 9.67 2.90 -5.03
N LEU A 88 10.65 3.82 -4.95
CA LEU A 88 10.73 4.97 -5.85
C LEU A 88 10.81 4.55 -7.32
N ASN A 89 11.63 3.56 -7.63
CA ASN A 89 11.85 3.07 -8.97
C ASN A 89 10.57 2.57 -9.65
N LEU A 90 9.57 2.12 -8.88
CA LEU A 90 8.25 1.74 -9.39
C LEU A 90 7.44 2.91 -9.99
N ALA A 91 7.86 4.15 -9.76
CA ALA A 91 7.30 5.35 -10.39
C ALA A 91 8.26 6.02 -11.39
N VAL A 92 9.47 5.46 -11.62
CA VAL A 92 10.53 6.15 -12.37
C VAL A 92 11.01 5.39 -13.60
N LEU A 93 11.39 4.11 -13.46
CA LEU A 93 12.16 3.40 -14.49
C LEU A 93 11.42 3.20 -15.81
N HIS A 94 10.10 3.14 -15.80
CA HIS A 94 9.28 3.03 -17.01
C HIS A 94 9.12 4.35 -17.78
N GLY A 95 9.42 5.52 -17.15
CA GLY A 95 9.42 6.83 -17.79
C GLY A 95 8.08 7.57 -17.86
N TYR A 96 6.97 7.01 -17.32
CA TYR A 96 5.66 7.65 -17.29
C TYR A 96 5.46 8.43 -15.99
N LYS A 97 5.45 9.77 -16.07
CA LYS A 97 5.33 10.64 -14.91
C LYS A 97 4.06 10.40 -14.11
N GLY A 98 4.22 10.25 -12.80
CA GLY A 98 3.10 10.07 -11.85
C GLY A 98 2.45 8.69 -11.90
N PHE A 99 2.84 7.82 -12.82
CA PHE A 99 2.35 6.45 -12.87
C PHE A 99 3.15 5.56 -11.91
N VAL A 100 2.46 4.85 -11.03
CA VAL A 100 3.05 3.83 -10.14
C VAL A 100 2.76 2.46 -10.75
N CYS A 101 3.79 1.80 -11.26
CA CYS A 101 3.63 0.51 -11.92
C CYS A 101 3.46 -0.64 -10.90
N ARG A 102 2.98 -1.78 -11.41
CA ARG A 102 2.79 -2.99 -10.60
C ARG A 102 4.08 -3.79 -10.39
N GLY A 103 5.11 -3.52 -11.19
CA GLY A 103 6.40 -4.19 -11.22
C GLY A 103 7.00 -4.14 -12.64
N PHE A 104 8.13 -4.80 -12.85
CA PHE A 104 8.86 -4.76 -14.11
C PHE A 104 8.93 -6.11 -14.79
N CYS A 105 9.00 -6.09 -16.13
CA CYS A 105 9.38 -7.23 -16.95
C CYS A 105 10.87 -7.58 -16.75
N SER A 106 11.35 -8.60 -17.47
CA SER A 106 12.73 -9.12 -17.33
C SER A 106 13.83 -8.15 -17.76
N ASP A 107 13.48 -7.06 -18.44
CA ASP A 107 14.39 -5.96 -18.80
C ASP A 107 14.56 -4.90 -17.69
N ASP A 108 13.89 -5.06 -16.55
CA ASP A 108 13.89 -4.14 -15.41
C ASP A 108 13.37 -2.72 -15.70
N ARG A 109 12.67 -2.54 -16.78
CA ARG A 109 12.19 -1.25 -17.27
C ARG A 109 10.75 -1.28 -17.79
N THR A 110 10.43 -2.27 -18.62
CA THR A 110 9.08 -2.42 -19.16
C THR A 110 8.11 -2.85 -18.09
N THR A 111 6.93 -2.25 -18.07
CA THR A 111 5.83 -2.57 -17.14
C THR A 111 4.52 -2.73 -17.89
N VAL A 112 3.49 -3.21 -17.21
CA VAL A 112 2.13 -3.21 -17.76
C VAL A 112 1.51 -1.82 -17.62
N SER A 113 0.68 -1.43 -18.60
CA SER A 113 0.00 -0.13 -18.61
C SER A 113 -1.06 0.02 -17.50
N LEU A 114 -1.51 -1.08 -16.90
CA LEU A 114 -2.51 -1.12 -15.85
C LEU A 114 -1.86 -1.04 -14.47
N SER A 115 -2.37 -0.15 -13.62
CA SER A 115 -2.06 -0.14 -12.18
C SER A 115 -3.32 -0.45 -11.34
N SER A 116 -3.31 -0.08 -10.08
CA SER A 116 -4.51 -0.06 -9.24
C SER A 116 -4.32 0.90 -8.07
N ARG A 117 -5.43 1.34 -7.47
CA ARG A 117 -5.40 2.16 -6.27
C ARG A 117 -4.60 1.54 -5.12
N ASP A 118 -4.52 0.21 -5.04
CA ASP A 118 -3.74 -0.50 -4.03
C ASP A 118 -2.24 -0.21 -4.16
N GLN A 119 -1.73 -0.13 -5.38
CA GLN A 119 -0.33 0.16 -5.66
C GLN A 119 0.05 1.56 -5.18
N TYR A 120 -0.79 2.54 -5.48
CA TYR A 120 -0.57 3.93 -5.03
C TYR A 120 -0.64 4.06 -3.52
N THR A 121 -1.59 3.38 -2.87
CA THR A 121 -1.73 3.40 -1.41
C THR A 121 -0.44 2.97 -0.72
N HIS A 122 0.13 1.84 -1.11
CA HIS A 122 1.33 1.31 -0.46
C HIS A 122 2.62 2.01 -0.90
N TRP A 123 2.68 2.48 -2.13
CA TRP A 123 3.80 3.30 -2.61
C TRP A 123 3.91 4.59 -1.79
N VAL A 124 2.80 5.33 -1.66
CA VAL A 124 2.76 6.59 -0.90
C VAL A 124 3.04 6.34 0.57
N HIS A 125 2.35 5.39 1.19
CA HIS A 125 2.47 5.13 2.63
C HIS A 125 3.87 4.66 3.02
N GLY A 126 4.43 3.69 2.29
CA GLY A 126 5.75 3.14 2.62
C GLY A 126 6.85 4.22 2.53
N LEU A 127 6.83 5.03 1.47
CA LEU A 127 7.79 6.13 1.31
C LEU A 127 7.56 7.25 2.32
N TRP A 128 6.30 7.66 2.56
CA TRP A 128 5.99 8.65 3.58
C TRP A 128 6.54 8.23 4.95
N ARG A 129 6.31 6.99 5.36
CA ARG A 129 6.85 6.47 6.62
C ARG A 129 8.38 6.51 6.68
N TYR A 130 9.03 6.15 5.57
CA TYR A 130 10.49 6.16 5.48
C TYR A 130 11.06 7.57 5.60
N VAL A 131 10.53 8.53 4.83
CA VAL A 131 11.07 9.89 4.80
C VAL A 131 10.77 10.70 6.07
N THR A 132 9.77 10.29 6.84
CA THR A 132 9.40 10.92 8.12
C THR A 132 10.02 10.23 9.34
N ALA A 133 10.72 9.11 9.13
CA ALA A 133 11.33 8.36 10.24
C ALA A 133 12.62 9.02 10.73
N ASP A 134 12.66 9.33 12.02
CA ASP A 134 13.80 9.99 12.66
C ASP A 134 15.12 9.21 12.45
N GLY A 135 16.11 9.90 11.87
CA GLY A 135 17.47 9.41 11.66
C GLY A 135 17.61 8.25 10.64
N LEU A 136 16.51 7.81 9.99
CA LEU A 136 16.52 6.71 9.04
C LEU A 136 16.78 7.15 7.61
N ALA A 137 16.06 8.18 7.15
CA ALA A 137 15.96 8.52 5.74
C ALA A 137 17.28 9.03 5.14
N ASP A 138 17.59 8.55 3.94
CA ASP A 138 18.66 9.10 3.10
C ASP A 138 18.19 10.42 2.45
N PRO A 139 18.97 11.53 2.58
CA PRO A 139 18.59 12.83 2.04
C PRO A 139 18.33 12.84 0.51
N GLN A 140 19.03 12.00 -0.27
CA GLN A 140 18.82 11.90 -1.71
C GLN A 140 17.47 11.25 -2.01
N ILE A 141 17.11 10.20 -1.27
CA ILE A 141 15.80 9.54 -1.39
C ILE A 141 14.69 10.50 -0.97
N VAL A 142 14.89 11.31 0.08
CA VAL A 142 13.92 12.34 0.50
C VAL A 142 13.69 13.36 -0.62
N ALA A 143 14.78 13.87 -1.23
CA ALA A 143 14.68 14.82 -2.32
C ALA A 143 13.95 14.24 -3.53
N GLU A 144 14.27 13.01 -3.92
CA GLU A 144 13.60 12.32 -5.01
C GLU A 144 12.12 12.04 -4.69
N TYR A 145 11.78 11.62 -3.48
CA TYR A 145 10.40 11.40 -3.06
C TYR A 145 9.54 12.67 -3.21
N ARG A 146 10.06 13.84 -2.82
CA ARG A 146 9.34 15.12 -2.99
C ARG A 146 8.91 15.37 -4.44
N VAL A 147 9.81 15.09 -5.38
CA VAL A 147 9.49 15.24 -6.80
C VAL A 147 8.45 14.22 -7.24
N ARG A 148 8.64 12.94 -6.88
CA ARG A 148 7.79 11.86 -7.37
C ARG A 148 6.40 11.86 -6.76
N VAL A 149 6.25 12.20 -5.48
CA VAL A 149 4.92 12.28 -4.87
C VAL A 149 4.10 13.44 -5.44
N SER A 150 4.76 14.55 -5.81
CA SER A 150 4.10 15.65 -6.52
C SER A 150 3.66 15.24 -7.92
N GLU A 151 4.51 14.51 -8.67
CA GLU A 151 4.13 13.96 -9.97
C GLU A 151 2.96 12.96 -9.87
N VAL A 152 2.92 12.13 -8.83
CA VAL A 152 1.79 11.22 -8.56
C VAL A 152 0.51 12.01 -8.24
N ALA A 153 0.59 13.05 -7.43
CA ALA A 153 -0.56 13.89 -7.12
C ALA A 153 -1.09 14.61 -8.36
N ALA A 154 -0.21 15.19 -9.20
CA ALA A 154 -0.58 15.82 -10.47
C ALA A 154 -1.22 14.82 -11.46
N PHE A 155 -0.71 13.59 -11.51
CA PHE A 155 -1.32 12.55 -12.33
C PHE A 155 -2.73 12.20 -11.87
N MET A 156 -2.97 12.13 -10.55
CA MET A 156 -4.30 11.89 -9.99
C MET A 156 -5.23 13.06 -10.27
N GLU A 157 -4.80 14.31 -10.05
CA GLU A 157 -5.60 15.50 -10.34
C GLU A 157 -6.06 15.56 -11.80
N ALA A 158 -5.14 15.30 -12.74
CA ALA A 158 -5.43 15.34 -14.17
C ALA A 158 -6.37 14.21 -14.63
N ARG A 159 -6.35 13.07 -13.94
CA ARG A 159 -7.02 11.85 -14.40
C ARG A 159 -8.28 11.49 -13.60
N VAL A 160 -8.29 11.73 -12.30
CA VAL A 160 -9.42 11.35 -11.40
C VAL A 160 -10.47 12.45 -11.43
N THR A 161 -11.21 12.52 -12.51
CA THR A 161 -12.26 13.53 -12.76
C THR A 161 -13.59 12.86 -13.11
N ALA A 162 -14.68 13.59 -12.98
CA ALA A 162 -16.01 13.12 -13.40
C ALA A 162 -16.05 12.73 -14.88
N ALA A 163 -15.35 13.49 -15.74
CA ALA A 163 -15.25 13.20 -17.17
C ALA A 163 -14.60 11.84 -17.47
N HIS A 164 -13.68 11.40 -16.63
CA HIS A 164 -13.03 10.10 -16.72
C HIS A 164 -13.69 9.02 -15.82
N GLY A 165 -14.89 9.29 -15.28
CA GLY A 165 -15.57 8.40 -14.35
C GLY A 165 -14.76 8.14 -13.07
N TRP A 166 -13.99 9.14 -12.63
CA TRP A 166 -13.14 9.09 -11.42
C TRP A 166 -12.06 8.00 -11.45
N ASN A 167 -11.69 7.56 -12.65
CA ASN A 167 -10.74 6.49 -12.92
C ASN A 167 -9.46 7.08 -13.52
N PHE A 168 -8.29 6.80 -12.96
CA PHE A 168 -7.04 7.36 -13.48
C PHE A 168 -6.55 6.70 -14.78
N GLY A 169 -7.18 5.60 -15.20
CA GLY A 169 -6.92 4.97 -16.49
C GLY A 169 -5.60 4.19 -16.56
N LEU A 170 -5.14 4.04 -17.79
CA LEU A 170 -3.88 3.36 -18.10
C LEU A 170 -2.70 4.37 -18.08
N ALA A 171 -1.48 3.88 -17.99
CA ALA A 171 -0.28 4.72 -17.93
C ALA A 171 -0.19 5.74 -19.06
N ASP A 172 -0.51 5.32 -20.28
CA ASP A 172 -0.35 6.06 -21.54
C ASP A 172 -1.66 6.69 -22.06
N SER A 173 -2.80 6.43 -21.40
CA SER A 173 -4.08 6.98 -21.81
C SER A 173 -5.08 7.11 -20.65
N PRO A 174 -6.05 8.04 -20.75
CA PRO A 174 -7.16 8.14 -19.80
C PRO A 174 -8.21 7.02 -19.99
N GLU A 175 -7.97 6.07 -20.88
CA GLU A 175 -8.86 4.95 -21.11
C GLU A 175 -9.17 4.23 -19.81
N LYS A 176 -10.46 4.07 -19.51
CA LYS A 176 -10.92 3.42 -18.27
C LYS A 176 -10.44 1.97 -18.24
N ASP A 177 -9.89 1.57 -17.10
CA ASP A 177 -9.53 0.19 -16.90
C ASP A 177 -10.78 -0.71 -16.86
N TYR A 178 -10.67 -1.92 -17.43
CA TYR A 178 -11.78 -2.85 -17.56
C TYR A 178 -12.21 -3.53 -16.26
N ARG A 179 -11.43 -3.38 -15.17
CA ARG A 179 -11.67 -4.01 -13.87
C ARG A 179 -12.20 -3.07 -12.81
N GLY A 180 -12.20 -1.76 -13.07
CA GLY A 180 -12.56 -0.73 -12.10
C GLY A 180 -11.57 -0.57 -10.94
N ILE A 181 -10.36 -1.15 -11.04
CA ILE A 181 -9.35 -1.09 -9.97
C ILE A 181 -8.56 0.21 -9.93
N CYS A 182 -8.69 1.03 -11.00
CA CYS A 182 -8.12 2.37 -11.09
C CYS A 182 -9.11 3.48 -10.68
N THR A 183 -10.31 3.14 -10.25
CA THR A 183 -11.28 4.13 -9.73
C THR A 183 -10.81 4.61 -8.36
N MET A 184 -10.55 5.92 -8.21
CA MET A 184 -10.02 6.51 -6.98
C MET A 184 -11.06 7.32 -6.22
N TRP A 185 -12.16 7.73 -6.88
CA TRP A 185 -13.21 8.55 -6.31
C TRP A 185 -14.56 8.27 -6.97
N GLY A 186 -15.58 9.08 -6.65
CA GLY A 186 -16.89 9.03 -7.28
C GLY A 186 -17.96 8.34 -6.43
N PRO A 187 -19.21 8.27 -6.93
CA PRO A 187 -20.37 7.81 -6.15
C PRO A 187 -20.27 6.34 -5.72
N GLU A 188 -19.57 5.52 -6.48
CA GLU A 188 -19.43 4.08 -6.28
C GLU A 188 -18.28 3.69 -5.34
N ILE A 189 -17.52 4.69 -4.82
CA ILE A 189 -16.36 4.39 -3.98
C ILE A 189 -16.77 3.73 -2.66
N TRP A 190 -16.08 2.67 -2.29
CA TRP A 190 -16.35 1.93 -1.07
C TRP A 190 -15.74 2.60 0.17
N PRO A 191 -16.29 2.36 1.37
CA PRO A 191 -15.78 2.94 2.62
C PRO A 191 -14.26 2.74 2.83
N HIS A 192 -13.72 1.58 2.49
CA HIS A 192 -12.28 1.27 2.64
C HIS A 192 -11.40 1.93 1.57
N GLU A 193 -11.97 2.62 0.62
CA GLU A 193 -11.24 3.21 -0.51
C GLU A 193 -11.25 4.74 -0.47
N ALA A 194 -12.23 5.34 0.21
CA ALA A 194 -12.50 6.77 0.14
C ALA A 194 -11.33 7.66 0.60
N ALA A 195 -10.53 7.21 1.56
CA ALA A 195 -9.38 7.98 2.07
C ALA A 195 -8.14 7.95 1.16
N ARG A 196 -8.11 7.12 0.10
CA ARG A 196 -6.90 6.92 -0.72
C ARG A 196 -6.50 8.15 -1.53
N LEU A 197 -7.47 8.82 -2.14
CA LEU A 197 -7.20 10.03 -2.93
C LEU A 197 -6.74 11.20 -2.04
N PRO A 198 -7.46 11.61 -0.97
CA PRO A 198 -6.99 12.67 -0.09
C PRO A 198 -5.66 12.30 0.61
N MET A 199 -5.36 11.04 0.89
CA MET A 199 -4.04 10.61 1.38
C MET A 199 -2.91 11.00 0.42
N ILE A 200 -3.10 10.85 -0.89
CA ILE A 200 -2.07 11.20 -1.89
C ILE A 200 -1.80 12.70 -1.86
N TYR A 201 -2.84 13.53 -1.85
CA TYR A 201 -2.69 14.97 -1.78
C TYR A 201 -2.08 15.44 -0.45
N CYS A 202 -2.50 14.85 0.67
CA CYS A 202 -1.92 15.10 1.98
C CYS A 202 -0.41 14.76 2.00
N ALA A 203 -0.01 13.60 1.48
CA ALA A 203 1.39 13.20 1.42
C ALA A 203 2.22 14.11 0.50
N ALA A 204 1.67 14.58 -0.62
CA ALA A 204 2.31 15.54 -1.50
C ALA A 204 2.51 16.90 -0.80
N PHE A 205 1.49 17.39 -0.09
CA PHE A 205 1.61 18.61 0.71
C PHE A 205 2.68 18.47 1.81
N LEU A 206 2.65 17.40 2.58
CA LEU A 206 3.63 17.15 3.64
C LEU A 206 5.07 17.07 3.11
N ALA A 207 5.26 16.57 1.89
CA ALA A 207 6.58 16.46 1.29
C ALA A 207 7.09 17.77 0.70
N THR A 208 6.21 18.58 0.12
CA THR A 208 6.59 19.76 -0.70
C THR A 208 6.31 21.10 -0.02
N GLY A 209 5.32 21.17 0.87
CA GLY A 209 4.79 22.42 1.42
C GLY A 209 3.90 23.19 0.42
N ASP A 210 3.62 22.64 -0.77
CA ASP A 210 2.82 23.31 -1.81
C ASP A 210 1.34 23.36 -1.42
N ALA A 211 0.81 24.58 -1.26
CA ALA A 211 -0.55 24.82 -0.84
C ALA A 211 -1.61 24.23 -1.80
N HIS A 212 -1.27 24.09 -3.08
CA HIS A 212 -2.14 23.46 -4.07
C HIS A 212 -2.57 22.04 -3.64
N TRP A 213 -1.64 21.23 -3.13
CA TRP A 213 -1.94 19.89 -2.65
C TRP A 213 -2.78 19.88 -1.37
N ARG A 214 -2.58 20.87 -0.50
CA ARG A 214 -3.44 21.08 0.67
C ARG A 214 -4.87 21.39 0.25
N ASP A 215 -5.05 22.29 -0.70
CA ASP A 215 -6.38 22.74 -1.14
C ASP A 215 -7.15 21.57 -1.83
N LEU A 216 -6.44 20.71 -2.56
CA LEU A 216 -7.02 19.47 -3.07
C LEU A 216 -7.36 18.48 -1.96
N TYR A 217 -6.50 18.31 -0.96
CA TYR A 217 -6.83 17.52 0.23
C TYR A 217 -8.09 17.99 0.91
N GLU A 218 -8.22 19.32 1.16
CA GLU A 218 -9.40 19.93 1.77
C GLU A 218 -10.68 19.70 0.95
N THR A 219 -10.57 19.66 -0.37
CA THR A 219 -11.72 19.40 -1.26
C THR A 219 -12.33 18.02 -1.02
N PHE A 220 -11.55 17.03 -0.68
CA PHE A 220 -12.00 15.63 -0.63
C PHE A 220 -12.18 15.06 0.78
N ILE A 221 -11.49 15.61 1.79
CA ILE A 221 -11.35 14.92 3.08
C ILE A 221 -12.66 14.75 3.83
N ASP A 222 -13.51 15.75 3.91
CA ASP A 222 -14.75 15.67 4.69
C ASP A 222 -15.71 14.62 4.12
N GLU A 223 -15.88 14.60 2.80
CA GLU A 223 -16.68 13.59 2.12
C GLU A 223 -16.05 12.19 2.25
N ALA A 224 -14.71 12.09 2.17
CA ALA A 224 -14.01 10.83 2.37
C ALA A 224 -14.26 10.25 3.77
N LEU A 225 -14.22 11.09 4.80
CA LEU A 225 -14.49 10.66 6.18
C LEU A 225 -15.95 10.20 6.36
N ASP A 226 -16.92 10.95 5.82
CA ASP A 226 -18.32 10.58 5.91
C ASP A 226 -18.62 9.26 5.17
N ARG A 227 -18.00 9.06 4.02
CA ARG A 227 -18.11 7.80 3.27
C ARG A 227 -17.45 6.64 4.00
N THR A 228 -16.27 6.85 4.57
CA THR A 228 -15.54 5.81 5.31
C THR A 228 -16.29 5.38 6.56
N LEU A 229 -16.91 6.31 7.28
CA LEU A 229 -17.68 5.99 8.49
C LEU A 229 -18.91 5.11 8.24
N LYS A 230 -19.40 5.00 7.01
CA LYS A 230 -20.44 4.03 6.64
C LYS A 230 -20.04 2.56 6.90
N ILE A 231 -18.75 2.29 7.12
CA ILE A 231 -18.30 0.96 7.57
C ILE A 231 -18.99 0.51 8.86
N LYS A 232 -19.35 1.43 9.75
CA LYS A 232 -20.03 1.14 11.02
C LYS A 232 -21.47 0.63 10.81
N GLU A 233 -22.08 0.98 9.69
CA GLU A 233 -23.46 0.60 9.33
C GLU A 233 -23.51 -0.72 8.56
N MET A 234 -22.36 -1.22 8.13
CA MET A 234 -22.28 -2.44 7.32
C MET A 234 -22.30 -3.69 8.21
N SER A 235 -23.11 -4.68 7.85
CA SER A 235 -23.09 -5.95 8.54
C SER A 235 -21.74 -6.67 8.37
N PRO A 236 -21.30 -7.47 9.34
CA PRO A 236 -20.09 -8.28 9.24
C PRO A 236 -20.08 -9.17 7.99
N GLN A 237 -21.23 -9.71 7.59
CA GLN A 237 -21.39 -10.56 6.41
C GLN A 237 -21.15 -9.77 5.12
N LYS A 238 -21.68 -8.54 5.01
CA LYS A 238 -21.47 -7.66 3.86
C LYS A 238 -20.01 -7.27 3.73
N ILE A 239 -19.36 -6.95 4.86
CA ILE A 239 -17.92 -6.63 4.88
C ILE A 239 -17.11 -7.86 4.48
N ALA A 240 -17.41 -9.04 5.05
CA ALA A 240 -16.69 -10.27 4.70
C ALA A 240 -16.83 -10.64 3.23
N GLY A 241 -17.99 -10.41 2.62
CA GLY A 241 -18.25 -10.73 1.21
C GLY A 241 -17.66 -9.73 0.20
N ARG A 242 -17.31 -8.52 0.63
CA ARG A 242 -16.91 -7.42 -0.27
C ARG A 242 -15.54 -6.83 0.01
N MET A 243 -15.02 -6.99 1.23
CA MET A 243 -13.75 -6.42 1.66
C MET A 243 -12.81 -7.55 2.11
N PRO A 244 -11.88 -8.00 1.27
CA PRO A 244 -10.80 -8.89 1.69
C PRO A 244 -9.98 -8.25 2.83
N CYS A 245 -9.16 -9.03 3.54
CA CYS A 245 -8.40 -8.52 4.68
C CYS A 245 -7.43 -7.40 4.30
N TYR A 246 -6.83 -7.48 3.12
CA TYR A 246 -5.97 -6.40 2.62
C TYR A 246 -6.72 -5.07 2.49
N SER A 247 -8.01 -5.08 2.16
CA SER A 247 -8.82 -3.85 2.05
C SER A 247 -8.98 -3.15 3.39
N LEU A 248 -9.16 -3.90 4.50
CA LEU A 248 -9.22 -3.34 5.85
C LEU A 248 -7.87 -2.73 6.25
N PHE A 249 -6.78 -3.44 5.96
CA PHE A 249 -5.43 -2.95 6.20
C PHE A 249 -5.14 -1.67 5.41
N GLN A 250 -5.47 -1.65 4.12
CA GLN A 250 -5.25 -0.49 3.25
C GLN A 250 -6.07 0.74 3.65
N ALA A 251 -7.26 0.55 4.22
CA ALA A 251 -8.03 1.65 4.77
C ALA A 251 -7.26 2.36 5.90
N ASN A 252 -6.76 1.61 6.88
CA ASN A 252 -5.96 2.18 7.97
C ASN A 252 -4.63 2.73 7.47
N THR A 253 -4.00 2.09 6.49
CA THR A 253 -2.80 2.59 5.79
C THR A 253 -3.03 3.99 5.20
N SER A 254 -4.20 4.22 4.61
CA SER A 254 -4.54 5.52 4.03
C SER A 254 -4.69 6.63 5.07
N PHE A 255 -5.11 6.30 6.27
CA PHE A 255 -5.31 7.29 7.34
C PHE A 255 -4.04 7.70 8.08
N GLU A 256 -2.97 6.89 8.07
CA GLU A 256 -1.76 7.26 8.84
C GLU A 256 -1.13 8.61 8.42
N PRO A 257 -0.90 8.89 7.14
CA PRO A 257 -0.39 10.21 6.73
C PRO A 257 -1.37 11.34 7.03
N ILE A 258 -2.68 11.08 6.86
CA ILE A 258 -3.73 12.07 7.12
C ILE A 258 -3.76 12.41 8.62
N LEU A 259 -3.76 11.41 9.50
CA LEU A 259 -3.77 11.61 10.95
C LEU A 259 -2.51 12.34 11.44
N ALA A 260 -1.36 12.11 10.81
CA ALA A 260 -0.14 12.85 11.14
C ALA A 260 -0.22 14.34 10.78
N TYR A 261 -1.00 14.70 9.77
CA TYR A 261 -1.20 16.06 9.31
C TYR A 261 -2.37 16.77 10.02
N GLU A 262 -3.51 16.08 10.17
CA GLU A 262 -4.78 16.69 10.56
C GLU A 262 -4.73 17.32 11.97
N ARG A 263 -5.29 18.52 12.09
CA ARG A 263 -5.36 19.28 13.35
C ARG A 263 -6.78 19.63 13.74
N ASN A 264 -7.76 19.47 12.82
CA ASN A 264 -9.17 19.69 13.14
C ASN A 264 -9.66 18.55 14.07
N PRO A 265 -10.04 18.83 15.33
CA PRO A 265 -10.42 17.79 16.29
C PRO A 265 -11.61 16.93 15.82
N ALA A 266 -12.55 17.51 15.09
CA ALA A 266 -13.70 16.77 14.57
C ALA A 266 -13.28 15.77 13.48
N ARG A 267 -12.36 16.14 12.60
CA ARG A 267 -11.79 15.23 11.59
C ARG A 267 -10.93 14.15 12.23
N VAL A 268 -10.07 14.51 13.18
CA VAL A 268 -9.26 13.54 13.95
C VAL A 268 -10.16 12.49 14.58
N ALA A 269 -11.23 12.90 15.28
CA ALA A 269 -12.17 11.97 15.89
C ALA A 269 -12.86 11.05 14.87
N LYS A 270 -13.22 11.56 13.69
CA LYS A 270 -13.77 10.75 12.59
C LYS A 270 -12.75 9.73 12.06
N ILE A 271 -11.48 10.12 11.89
CA ILE A 271 -10.39 9.25 11.43
C ILE A 271 -10.17 8.11 12.43
N GLU A 272 -10.01 8.46 13.71
CA GLU A 272 -9.81 7.48 14.77
C GLU A 272 -10.97 6.49 14.88
N ALA A 273 -12.20 6.99 14.77
CA ALA A 273 -13.41 6.17 14.77
C ALA A 273 -13.49 5.22 13.56
N ALA A 274 -13.02 5.67 12.38
CA ALA A 274 -12.95 4.84 11.19
C ALA A 274 -11.88 3.75 11.34
N MET A 275 -10.66 4.13 11.76
CA MET A 275 -9.56 3.19 11.99
C MET A 275 -9.91 2.12 13.03
N ALA A 276 -10.58 2.51 14.12
CA ALA A 276 -11.06 1.59 15.13
C ALA A 276 -12.11 0.62 14.58
N ALA A 277 -13.02 1.09 13.72
CA ALA A 277 -14.03 0.23 13.11
C ALA A 277 -13.39 -0.82 12.18
N PHE A 278 -12.42 -0.45 11.34
CA PHE A 278 -11.68 -1.41 10.52
C PHE A 278 -10.88 -2.40 11.39
N ALA A 279 -10.26 -1.93 12.46
CA ALA A 279 -9.53 -2.80 13.40
C ALA A 279 -10.45 -3.81 14.08
N ASP A 280 -11.66 -3.41 14.50
CA ASP A 280 -12.65 -4.32 15.09
C ASP A 280 -13.08 -5.41 14.08
N HIS A 281 -13.30 -5.05 12.81
CA HIS A 281 -13.55 -6.05 11.77
C HIS A 281 -12.36 -6.97 11.55
N GLY A 282 -11.14 -6.46 11.59
CA GLY A 282 -9.90 -7.25 11.52
C GLY A 282 -9.81 -8.24 12.70
N ARG A 283 -10.09 -7.79 13.92
CA ARG A 283 -10.10 -8.60 15.13
C ARG A 283 -11.13 -9.72 15.07
N ARG A 284 -12.37 -9.42 14.68
CA ARG A 284 -13.44 -10.43 14.53
C ARG A 284 -13.06 -11.51 13.51
N ARG A 285 -12.40 -11.14 12.40
CA ARG A 285 -11.91 -12.09 11.41
C ARG A 285 -10.76 -12.93 11.94
N ALA A 286 -9.83 -12.34 12.69
CA ALA A 286 -8.74 -13.08 13.32
C ALA A 286 -9.27 -14.15 14.29
N LYS A 287 -10.28 -13.83 15.10
CA LYS A 287 -10.94 -14.77 16.03
C LYS A 287 -11.68 -15.91 15.30
N GLY A 288 -12.23 -15.65 14.13
CA GLY A 288 -12.91 -16.65 13.31
C GLY A 288 -11.98 -17.48 12.43
N ALA A 289 -10.69 -17.17 12.40
CA ALA A 289 -9.68 -17.85 11.60
C ALA A 289 -9.19 -19.10 12.32
N SER A 290 -9.24 -20.25 11.64
CA SER A 290 -8.55 -21.47 12.10
C SER A 290 -7.57 -21.94 11.02
N PRO A 291 -6.54 -22.75 11.38
CA PRO A 291 -5.64 -23.34 10.38
C PRO A 291 -6.38 -24.15 9.32
N ALA A 292 -7.54 -24.71 9.66
CA ALA A 292 -8.40 -25.48 8.76
C ALA A 292 -9.37 -24.62 7.94
N LYS A 293 -9.61 -23.37 8.36
CA LYS A 293 -10.44 -22.38 7.66
C LYS A 293 -9.71 -21.04 7.69
N PRO A 294 -8.74 -20.82 6.80
CA PRO A 294 -8.20 -19.48 6.64
C PRO A 294 -9.36 -18.54 6.28
N PRO A 295 -9.47 -17.36 6.92
CA PRO A 295 -10.54 -16.44 6.64
C PRO A 295 -10.47 -16.07 5.17
N TYR A 296 -11.48 -16.48 4.41
CA TYR A 296 -11.64 -16.14 3.01
C TYR A 296 -10.34 -16.21 2.21
N GLY A 297 -10.07 -17.29 1.50
CA GLY A 297 -9.05 -17.62 0.49
C GLY A 297 -7.91 -16.66 0.14
N MET A 298 -7.95 -15.41 0.54
CA MET A 298 -6.97 -14.36 0.28
C MET A 298 -6.68 -13.47 1.50
N CYS A 299 -7.13 -13.84 2.69
CA CYS A 299 -6.82 -13.09 3.91
C CYS A 299 -5.60 -13.66 4.59
N TRP A 300 -4.72 -12.77 4.95
CA TRP A 300 -3.48 -13.12 5.59
C TRP A 300 -3.42 -12.57 7.01
N ASP A 301 -2.97 -13.40 7.91
CA ASP A 301 -2.93 -13.07 9.34
C ASP A 301 -2.15 -11.79 9.61
N GLY A 302 -1.07 -11.54 8.84
CA GLY A 302 -0.29 -10.31 8.94
C GLY A 302 -1.09 -9.05 8.60
N GLU A 303 -2.00 -9.10 7.62
CA GLU A 303 -2.87 -7.97 7.28
C GLU A 303 -3.89 -7.70 8.38
N LEU A 304 -4.46 -8.76 8.97
CA LEU A 304 -5.39 -8.64 10.09
C LEU A 304 -4.72 -8.06 11.34
N ALA A 305 -3.48 -8.49 11.60
CA ALA A 305 -2.67 -7.94 12.68
C ALA A 305 -2.33 -6.47 12.46
N LEU A 306 -1.87 -6.10 11.25
CA LEU A 306 -1.53 -4.72 10.89
C LEU A 306 -2.75 -3.80 10.98
N THR A 307 -3.92 -4.24 10.51
CA THR A 307 -5.15 -3.46 10.62
C THR A 307 -5.44 -3.05 12.07
N GLN A 308 -5.25 -3.98 13.01
CA GLN A 308 -5.44 -3.72 14.45
C GLN A 308 -4.33 -2.84 15.04
N LEU A 309 -3.07 -3.10 14.65
CA LEU A 309 -1.91 -2.35 15.16
C LEU A 309 -1.84 -0.91 14.66
N MET A 310 -2.56 -0.56 13.61
CA MET A 310 -2.64 0.81 13.08
C MET A 310 -3.72 1.63 13.75
N ALA A 311 -4.69 1.02 14.42
CA ALA A 311 -5.71 1.75 15.16
C ALA A 311 -5.09 2.57 16.30
N PRO A 312 -5.67 3.74 16.64
CA PRO A 312 -5.18 4.60 17.74
C PRO A 312 -5.12 3.85 19.08
N GLU A 313 -6.13 3.05 19.35
CA GLU A 313 -6.21 2.18 20.51
C GLU A 313 -6.22 0.70 20.11
N ILE A 314 -5.57 -0.12 20.91
CA ILE A 314 -5.52 -1.58 20.76
C ILE A 314 -6.20 -2.19 21.99
N PRO A 315 -7.50 -2.52 21.91
CA PRO A 315 -8.28 -2.95 23.09
C PRO A 315 -7.70 -4.17 23.80
N ASP A 316 -7.24 -5.17 23.03
CA ASP A 316 -6.75 -6.47 23.53
C ASP A 316 -5.31 -6.70 23.09
N ARG A 317 -4.38 -5.87 23.55
CA ARG A 317 -2.96 -5.94 23.12
C ARG A 317 -2.32 -7.31 23.38
N ALA A 318 -2.63 -7.93 24.51
CA ALA A 318 -2.08 -9.26 24.83
C ALA A 318 -2.59 -10.34 23.86
N GLU A 319 -3.87 -10.33 23.52
CA GLU A 319 -4.46 -11.23 22.53
C GLU A 319 -3.84 -11.01 21.16
N LEU A 320 -3.68 -9.74 20.74
CA LEU A 320 -3.06 -9.40 19.47
C LEU A 320 -1.58 -9.83 19.43
N ALA A 321 -0.85 -9.67 20.54
CA ALA A 321 0.53 -10.12 20.65
C ALA A 321 0.63 -11.65 20.53
N ALA A 322 -0.25 -12.39 21.16
CA ALA A 322 -0.34 -13.84 21.03
C ALA A 322 -0.66 -14.26 19.58
N PHE A 323 -1.60 -13.56 18.93
CA PHE A 323 -1.95 -13.79 17.53
C PHE A 323 -0.77 -13.55 16.58
N VAL A 324 -0.02 -12.45 16.76
CA VAL A 324 1.18 -12.16 15.96
C VAL A 324 2.27 -13.21 16.19
N ALA A 325 2.53 -13.58 17.44
CA ALA A 325 3.53 -14.60 17.79
C ALA A 325 3.18 -15.95 17.18
N GLU A 326 1.91 -16.35 17.24
CA GLU A 326 1.41 -17.58 16.63
C GLU A 326 1.54 -17.52 15.09
N THR A 327 1.20 -16.38 14.50
CA THR A 327 1.35 -16.17 13.05
C THR A 327 2.81 -16.31 12.62
N VAL A 328 3.75 -15.73 13.36
CA VAL A 328 5.20 -15.85 13.09
C VAL A 328 5.65 -17.31 13.20
N ARG A 329 5.17 -18.05 14.21
CA ARG A 329 5.55 -19.44 14.45
C ARG A 329 4.99 -20.41 13.41
N ARG A 330 3.74 -20.20 12.97
CA ARG A 330 3.09 -21.03 11.94
C ARG A 330 3.64 -20.79 10.54
N GLN A 331 4.14 -19.61 10.29
CA GLN A 331 4.67 -19.32 8.97
C GLN A 331 5.99 -20.04 8.79
N ASP A 332 5.93 -21.15 8.09
CA ASP A 332 7.07 -21.61 7.32
C ASP A 332 7.35 -20.53 6.27
N LEU A 333 8.15 -19.54 6.68
CA LEU A 333 8.54 -18.41 5.83
C LEU A 333 9.24 -18.88 4.55
N ALA A 334 9.67 -20.15 4.51
CA ALA A 334 10.24 -20.80 3.33
C ALA A 334 9.18 -21.16 2.29
N ARG A 335 7.97 -21.46 2.73
CA ARG A 335 6.84 -21.86 1.86
C ARG A 335 5.80 -20.77 1.69
N SER A 336 5.78 -19.78 2.60
CA SER A 336 4.90 -18.61 2.49
C SER A 336 5.42 -17.70 1.39
N GLY A 337 4.57 -17.27 0.46
CA GLY A 337 4.96 -16.26 -0.53
C GLY A 337 5.45 -14.98 0.15
N VAL A 338 6.35 -14.26 -0.50
CA VAL A 338 7.02 -13.04 0.01
C VAL A 338 6.03 -12.00 0.55
N CYS A 339 4.86 -11.89 -0.06
CA CYS A 339 3.82 -10.99 0.37
C CYS A 339 3.36 -11.30 1.81
N ARG A 340 3.13 -12.56 2.16
CA ARG A 340 2.78 -12.96 3.53
C ARG A 340 3.91 -12.64 4.51
N ALA A 341 5.15 -12.94 4.13
CA ALA A 341 6.31 -12.66 4.97
C ALA A 341 6.45 -11.17 5.26
N ALA A 342 6.26 -10.29 4.27
CA ALA A 342 6.32 -8.85 4.45
C ALA A 342 5.29 -8.34 5.48
N HIS A 343 4.03 -8.78 5.37
CA HIS A 343 2.97 -8.36 6.29
C HIS A 343 3.20 -8.86 7.73
N VAL A 344 3.61 -10.11 7.88
CA VAL A 344 3.87 -10.69 9.21
C VAL A 344 5.05 -10.01 9.88
N MET A 345 6.13 -9.77 9.15
CA MET A 345 7.30 -9.08 9.68
C MET A 345 6.98 -7.62 10.03
N ALA A 346 6.19 -6.93 9.20
CA ALA A 346 5.73 -5.58 9.51
C ALA A 346 4.86 -5.57 10.78
N ALA A 347 3.92 -6.53 10.93
CA ALA A 347 3.10 -6.66 12.12
C ALA A 347 3.93 -6.93 13.38
N TYR A 348 4.94 -7.83 13.28
CA TYR A 348 5.83 -8.14 14.40
C TYR A 348 6.60 -6.89 14.89
N TRP A 349 7.21 -6.13 13.99
CA TRP A 349 7.98 -4.95 14.39
C TRP A 349 7.09 -3.80 14.85
N ARG A 350 5.91 -3.65 14.24
CA ARG A 350 4.95 -2.65 14.68
C ARG A 350 4.44 -2.91 16.10
N LEU A 351 4.18 -4.16 16.43
CA LEU A 351 3.80 -4.56 17.79
C LEU A 351 4.91 -4.22 18.81
N ARG A 352 6.17 -4.41 18.45
CA ARG A 352 7.31 -4.11 19.32
C ARG A 352 7.59 -2.63 19.48
N ARG A 353 7.25 -1.82 18.49
CA ARG A 353 7.38 -0.37 18.53
C ARG A 353 6.33 0.27 19.44
N ARG A 354 5.13 -0.27 19.47
CA ARG A 354 4.02 0.21 20.29
C ARG A 354 4.06 -0.38 21.70
#